data_7edf3deb574900cb93bee4fbeee6aef1
#
_entry.id   7edf3deb574900cb93bee4fbeee6aef1
#
_cell.length_a   1.000
_cell.length_b   1.000
_cell.length_c   1.000
_cell.angle_alpha   90.00
_cell.angle_beta   90.00
_cell.angle_gamma   90.00
#
_symmetry.space_group_name_H-M   'P 1'
#
loop_
_entity.id
_entity.type
_entity.pdbx_description
1 polymer ?
#
loop_
_entity_poly.entity_id
_entity_poly.type
_entity_poly.pdbx_seq_one_letter_code
_entity_poly.pdbx_strand_id
1 'polypeptide(L)'
;MKPKYKVIRWKTDGTEEIWEAPQKPTFQEMYKLINCTTIERQSGYDKDISNRTFDMWMDEESKMKGDEFIKKNERATNAWYTWMNRTGRVNMPGDFIAGTVVVYKKIPWSIPIKN
;
A
#
# COMPACT_ATOMS: atom_id res chain seq x y z
N MET A 1 -10.04 20.92 -11.84
CA MET A 1 -10.72 19.66 -11.47
C MET A 1 -10.22 19.18 -10.11
N LYS A 2 -11.13 18.71 -9.30
CA LYS A 2 -10.72 18.26 -7.96
C LYS A 2 -10.10 16.87 -8.02
N PRO A 3 -9.01 16.62 -7.27
CA PRO A 3 -8.46 15.28 -7.15
C PRO A 3 -9.48 14.35 -6.51
N LYS A 4 -9.50 13.12 -6.94
CA LYS A 4 -10.43 12.12 -6.42
C LYS A 4 -9.76 11.05 -5.59
N TYR A 5 -8.46 10.92 -5.70
CA TYR A 5 -7.73 9.87 -4.99
C TYR A 5 -6.46 10.44 -4.38
N LYS A 6 -6.14 9.92 -3.21
CA LYS A 6 -4.83 10.09 -2.61
C LYS A 6 -4.04 8.82 -2.89
N VAL A 7 -2.82 8.97 -3.39
CA VAL A 7 -1.94 7.85 -3.69
C VAL A 7 -0.73 7.94 -2.76
N ILE A 8 -0.36 6.81 -2.21
CA ILE A 8 0.74 6.72 -1.24
C ILE A 8 1.69 5.64 -1.73
N ARG A 9 2.98 5.95 -1.73
CA ARG A 9 4.01 4.95 -2.04
C ARG A 9 4.93 4.81 -0.85
N TRP A 10 5.03 3.59 -0.34
CA TRP A 10 5.92 3.25 0.77
C TRP A 10 7.12 2.51 0.22
N LYS A 11 8.30 3.04 0.47
CA LYS A 11 9.54 2.44 0.02
C LYS A 11 10.22 1.71 1.17
N THR A 12 11.13 0.81 0.82
CA THR A 12 11.78 -0.05 1.81
C THR A 12 12.76 0.72 2.70
N ASP A 13 13.17 1.91 2.30
CA ASP A 13 14.04 2.76 3.11
C ASP A 13 13.27 3.60 4.12
N GLY A 14 11.95 3.42 4.21
CA GLY A 14 11.12 4.18 5.13
C GLY A 14 10.51 5.42 4.52
N THR A 15 10.84 5.74 3.29
CA THR A 15 10.30 6.91 2.61
C THR A 15 8.83 6.72 2.29
N GLU A 16 8.04 7.75 2.57
CA GLU A 16 6.63 7.78 2.21
C GLU A 16 6.41 8.96 1.27
N GLU A 17 5.84 8.69 0.09
CA GLU A 17 5.50 9.71 -0.88
C GLU A 17 3.98 9.74 -1.03
N ILE A 18 3.39 10.93 -0.99
CA ILE A 18 1.94 11.11 -1.04
C ILE A 18 1.61 12.16 -2.09
N TRP A 19 0.66 11.83 -2.96
CA TRP A 19 0.17 12.83 -3.93
C TRP A 19 -1.31 12.57 -4.21
N GLU A 20 -1.93 13.51 -4.90
CA GLU A 20 -3.34 13.40 -5.25
C GLU A 20 -3.46 13.24 -6.76
N ALA A 21 -4.46 12.47 -7.18
CA ALA A 21 -4.69 12.16 -8.57
C ALA A 21 -6.19 12.18 -8.88
N PRO A 22 -6.57 12.58 -10.10
CA PRO A 22 -7.99 12.62 -10.47
C PRO A 22 -8.61 11.23 -10.55
N GLN A 23 -7.80 10.20 -10.78
CA GLN A 23 -8.25 8.83 -10.88
C GLN A 23 -7.29 7.91 -10.16
N LYS A 24 -7.80 6.71 -9.80
CA LYS A 24 -6.92 5.72 -9.18
C LYS A 24 -5.84 5.30 -10.18
N PRO A 25 -4.66 4.89 -9.69
CA PRO A 25 -3.59 4.44 -10.58
C PRO A 25 -4.04 3.25 -11.42
N THR A 26 -3.67 3.26 -12.69
CA THR A 26 -3.87 2.09 -13.54
C THR A 26 -2.82 1.03 -13.20
N PHE A 27 -3.03 -0.19 -13.67
CA PHE A 27 -2.03 -1.24 -13.49
C PHE A 27 -0.70 -0.84 -14.13
N GLN A 28 -0.75 -0.19 -15.29
CA GLN A 28 0.46 0.28 -15.97
C GLN A 28 1.23 1.27 -15.10
N GLU A 29 0.51 2.19 -14.47
CA GLU A 29 1.13 3.16 -13.57
C GLU A 29 1.71 2.47 -12.35
N MET A 30 1.01 1.48 -11.78
CA MET A 30 1.50 0.75 -10.63
C MET A 30 2.76 -0.06 -10.96
N TYR A 31 2.83 -0.65 -12.14
CA TYR A 31 4.05 -1.35 -12.56
C TYR A 31 5.25 -0.41 -12.53
N LYS A 32 5.07 0.84 -12.97
CA LYS A 32 6.15 1.81 -12.95
C LYS A 32 6.48 2.27 -11.53
N LEU A 33 5.44 2.54 -10.73
CA LEU A 33 5.64 3.02 -9.36
C LEU A 33 6.34 1.99 -8.48
N ILE A 34 6.04 0.73 -8.71
CA ILE A 34 6.59 -0.38 -7.93
C ILE A 34 7.86 -0.93 -8.58
N ASN A 35 8.04 -0.66 -9.87
CA ASN A 35 9.16 -1.18 -10.68
C ASN A 35 9.09 -2.71 -10.77
N CYS A 36 7.99 -3.19 -11.32
CA CYS A 36 7.73 -4.63 -11.45
C CYS A 36 6.94 -4.93 -12.71
N THR A 37 6.77 -6.20 -12.99
CA THR A 37 6.00 -6.66 -14.15
C THR A 37 4.73 -7.40 -13.73
N THR A 38 4.63 -7.79 -12.47
CA THR A 38 3.44 -8.43 -11.93
C THR A 38 3.18 -7.88 -10.55
N ILE A 39 1.91 -7.68 -10.22
CA ILE A 39 1.55 -7.15 -8.92
C ILE A 39 0.56 -8.08 -8.24
N GLU A 40 0.60 -8.06 -6.91
CA GLU A 40 -0.40 -8.72 -6.08
C GLU A 40 -0.96 -7.72 -5.09
N ARG A 41 -2.10 -8.07 -4.52
CA ARG A 41 -2.80 -7.24 -3.57
C ARG A 41 -2.83 -7.92 -2.20
N GLN A 42 -2.56 -7.15 -1.15
CA GLN A 42 -2.75 -7.57 0.22
C GLN A 42 -3.57 -6.51 0.93
N SER A 43 -4.24 -6.91 1.97
CA SER A 43 -5.02 -5.97 2.78
C SER A 43 -4.16 -5.37 3.88
N GLY A 44 -4.46 -4.13 4.23
CA GLY A 44 -3.78 -3.45 5.33
C GLY A 44 -4.73 -2.57 6.09
N TYR A 45 -4.31 -2.16 7.27
CA TYR A 45 -5.04 -1.20 8.08
C TYR A 45 -4.07 -0.28 8.78
N ASP A 46 -4.34 1.01 8.72
CA ASP A 46 -3.58 2.03 9.42
C ASP A 46 -4.52 3.19 9.68
N LYS A 47 -4.78 3.48 10.95
CA LYS A 47 -5.74 4.51 11.33
C LYS A 47 -5.35 5.90 10.84
N ASP A 48 -4.07 6.14 10.59
CA ASP A 48 -3.61 7.44 10.10
C ASP A 48 -3.94 7.65 8.63
N ILE A 49 -4.30 6.58 7.92
CA ILE A 49 -4.65 6.64 6.51
C ILE A 49 -6.15 6.58 6.33
N SER A 50 -6.80 5.67 7.04
CA SER A 50 -8.23 5.42 6.89
C SER A 50 -8.74 4.65 8.09
N ASN A 51 -10.03 4.81 8.39
CA ASN A 51 -10.67 3.99 9.41
C ASN A 51 -11.19 2.67 8.83
N ARG A 52 -10.81 2.36 7.60
CA ARG A 52 -11.23 1.13 6.92
C ARG A 52 -10.01 0.39 6.39
N THR A 53 -10.21 -0.90 6.15
CA THR A 53 -9.21 -1.70 5.44
C THR A 53 -8.95 -1.12 4.06
N PHE A 54 -7.72 -1.14 3.63
CA PHE A 54 -7.34 -0.69 2.31
C PHE A 54 -6.50 -1.75 1.62
N ASP A 55 -6.38 -1.61 0.29
CA ASP A 55 -5.58 -2.52 -0.51
C ASP A 55 -4.17 -2.00 -0.64
N MET A 56 -3.21 -2.89 -0.48
CA MET A 56 -1.80 -2.61 -0.72
C MET A 56 -1.37 -3.39 -1.95
N TRP A 57 -0.71 -2.70 -2.88
CA TRP A 57 -0.25 -3.29 -4.14
C TRP A 57 1.26 -3.38 -4.14
N MET A 58 1.79 -4.53 -4.52
CA MET A 58 3.22 -4.81 -4.44
C MET A 58 3.63 -5.78 -5.53
N ASP A 59 4.94 -5.93 -5.71
CA ASP A 59 5.51 -6.88 -6.67
C ASP A 59 5.22 -8.30 -6.18
N GLU A 60 4.52 -9.07 -6.99
CA GLU A 60 4.20 -10.45 -6.70
C GLU A 60 5.46 -11.30 -6.52
N GLU A 61 6.54 -10.91 -7.20
CA GLU A 61 7.78 -11.67 -7.20
C GLU A 61 8.84 -11.08 -6.26
N SER A 62 8.44 -10.18 -5.35
CA SER A 62 9.40 -9.46 -4.52
C SER A 62 10.27 -10.38 -3.66
N LYS A 63 9.76 -11.54 -3.28
CA LYS A 63 10.50 -12.51 -2.46
C LYS A 63 11.15 -13.62 -3.26
N MET A 64 11.04 -13.58 -4.59
CA MET A 64 11.61 -14.58 -5.46
C MET A 64 12.99 -14.16 -5.98
N LYS A 65 13.41 -12.97 -5.63
CA LYS A 65 14.74 -12.46 -5.95
C LYS A 65 15.72 -13.07 -4.94
N GLY A 66 17.00 -13.10 -5.27
CA GLY A 66 18.00 -13.63 -4.33
C GLY A 66 17.91 -12.91 -2.98
N ASP A 67 18.27 -13.61 -1.91
CA ASP A 67 18.09 -13.10 -0.53
C ASP A 67 18.65 -11.69 -0.35
N GLU A 68 19.78 -11.39 -0.99
CA GLU A 68 20.41 -10.08 -0.88
C GLU A 68 19.59 -8.96 -1.49
N PHE A 69 18.60 -9.29 -2.34
CA PHE A 69 17.74 -8.30 -3.00
C PHE A 69 16.36 -8.20 -2.37
N ILE A 70 16.06 -9.03 -1.38
CA ILE A 70 14.79 -8.99 -0.69
C ILE A 70 14.86 -7.94 0.40
N LYS A 71 14.04 -6.89 0.26
CA LYS A 71 14.02 -5.79 1.21
C LYS A 71 12.66 -5.73 1.87
N LYS A 72 12.64 -5.91 3.19
CA LYS A 72 11.41 -5.81 3.97
C LYS A 72 10.87 -4.38 3.93
N ASN A 73 9.56 -4.27 3.76
CA ASN A 73 8.86 -2.99 3.85
C ASN A 73 8.19 -2.92 5.23
N GLU A 74 8.81 -2.22 6.16
CA GLU A 74 8.34 -2.17 7.53
C GLU A 74 6.96 -1.55 7.63
N ARG A 75 6.75 -0.45 6.92
CA ARG A 75 5.48 0.26 6.96
C ARG A 75 4.32 -0.62 6.50
N ALA A 76 4.51 -1.28 5.35
CA ALA A 76 3.49 -2.15 4.78
C ALA A 76 3.28 -3.40 5.64
N THR A 77 4.36 -3.95 6.19
CA THR A 77 4.27 -5.13 7.05
C THR A 77 3.46 -4.83 8.30
N ASN A 78 3.68 -3.65 8.90
CA ASN A 78 2.92 -3.24 10.08
C ASN A 78 1.44 -3.07 9.76
N ALA A 79 1.12 -2.47 8.61
CA ALA A 79 -0.27 -2.30 8.20
C ALA A 79 -0.95 -3.64 7.95
N TRP A 80 -0.22 -4.59 7.37
CA TRP A 80 -0.72 -5.94 7.11
C TRP A 80 -0.99 -6.68 8.42
N TYR A 81 -0.06 -6.63 9.37
CA TYR A 81 -0.22 -7.27 10.67
C TYR A 81 -1.39 -6.66 11.44
N THR A 82 -1.52 -5.34 11.41
CA THR A 82 -2.64 -4.66 12.07
C THR A 82 -3.98 -5.13 11.51
N TRP A 83 -4.06 -5.26 10.17
CA TRP A 83 -5.27 -5.77 9.54
C TRP A 83 -5.57 -7.21 9.98
N MET A 84 -4.56 -8.07 10.00
CA MET A 84 -4.75 -9.45 10.40
C MET A 84 -5.22 -9.56 11.85
N ASN A 85 -4.64 -8.78 12.73
CA ASN A 85 -5.06 -8.77 14.14
C ASN A 85 -6.50 -8.30 14.30
N ARG A 86 -6.89 -7.29 13.55
CA ARG A 86 -8.24 -6.75 13.63
C ARG A 86 -9.28 -7.71 13.07
N THR A 87 -8.92 -8.53 12.13
CA THR A 87 -9.86 -9.46 11.48
C THR A 87 -9.78 -10.86 12.06
N GLY A 88 -8.94 -11.07 13.09
CA GLY A 88 -8.81 -12.40 13.71
C GLY A 88 -8.04 -13.38 12.87
N ARG A 89 -7.35 -12.94 11.85
CA ARG A 89 -6.55 -13.81 10.99
C ARG A 89 -5.21 -14.11 11.66
N VAL A 90 -4.70 -15.31 11.39
CA VAL A 90 -3.41 -15.72 11.95
C VAL A 90 -2.34 -15.51 10.89
N ASN A 91 -1.27 -14.84 11.26
CA ASN A 91 -0.13 -14.68 10.38
C ASN A 91 1.00 -15.64 10.79
N MET A 92 1.84 -15.97 9.82
CA MET A 92 3.01 -16.79 10.07
C MET A 92 4.06 -15.94 10.75
N PRO A 93 4.62 -16.38 11.89
CA PRO A 93 5.68 -15.62 12.54
C PRO A 93 6.83 -15.36 11.58
N GLY A 94 7.28 -14.11 11.53
CA GLY A 94 8.40 -13.74 10.70
C GLY A 94 8.05 -13.43 9.24
N ASP A 95 6.81 -13.64 8.83
CA ASP A 95 6.42 -13.28 7.47
C ASP A 95 6.34 -11.75 7.35
N PHE A 96 6.55 -11.25 6.14
CA PHE A 96 6.62 -9.81 5.92
C PHE A 96 6.29 -9.47 4.48
N ILE A 97 5.99 -8.19 4.26
CA ILE A 97 5.81 -7.66 2.91
C ILE A 97 7.14 -7.07 2.46
N ALA A 98 7.55 -7.39 1.24
CA ALA A 98 8.82 -6.96 0.67
C ALA A 98 8.60 -6.02 -0.50
N GLY A 99 9.56 -5.10 -0.70
CA GLY A 99 9.56 -4.19 -1.84
C GLY A 99 8.69 -2.97 -1.64
N THR A 100 8.62 -2.16 -2.68
CA THR A 100 7.81 -0.94 -2.69
C THR A 100 6.33 -1.31 -2.72
N VAL A 101 5.53 -0.55 -1.98
CA VAL A 101 4.08 -0.77 -1.89
C VAL A 101 3.35 0.51 -2.25
N VAL A 102 2.28 0.38 -3.02
CA VAL A 102 1.41 1.50 -3.39
C VAL A 102 0.03 1.27 -2.77
N VAL A 103 -0.48 2.31 -2.14
CA VAL A 103 -1.82 2.35 -1.56
C VAL A 103 -2.54 3.53 -2.17
N TYR A 104 -3.83 3.39 -2.45
CA TYR A 104 -4.61 4.56 -2.85
C TYR A 104 -5.98 4.47 -2.20
N LYS A 105 -6.58 5.62 -2.00
CA LYS A 105 -7.92 5.70 -1.44
C LYS A 105 -8.65 6.86 -2.08
N LYS A 106 -9.96 6.71 -2.18
CA LYS A 106 -10.80 7.76 -2.71
C LYS A 106 -10.92 8.90 -1.70
N ILE A 107 -10.74 10.11 -2.16
CA ILE A 107 -10.91 11.28 -1.32
C ILE A 107 -12.40 11.58 -1.22
N PRO A 108 -12.96 11.70 -0.02
CA PRO A 108 -14.38 12.01 0.13
C PRO A 108 -14.70 13.37 -0.47
N TRP A 109 -15.70 13.41 -1.31
CA TRP A 109 -16.16 14.64 -1.89
C TRP A 109 -16.79 15.56 -0.88
N SER A 110 -17.44 14.95 0.04
CA SER A 110 -18.29 15.64 0.96
C SER A 110 -17.56 16.30 2.09
N ILE A 111 -16.29 16.31 1.98
CA ILE A 111 -15.62 17.03 3.02
C ILE A 111 -16.10 18.41 2.97
N PRO A 112 -16.94 18.68 3.67
CA PRO A 112 -17.46 19.75 3.52
C PRO A 112 -17.30 20.71 4.21
N ILE A 113 -17.55 21.11 3.98
CA ILE A 113 -17.59 21.92 4.12
C ILE A 113 -18.30 22.38 4.91
N LYS A 114 -18.54 22.37 5.53
CA LYS A 114 -19.12 22.66 6.13
C LYS A 114 -19.10 23.60 6.49
N ASN A 115 -19.51 24.06 6.41
CA ASN A 115 -19.71 24.69 6.61
C ASN A 115 -19.93 24.94 6.95
#